data_ea3420d9715c1b421c5b613ee0e119cf
#
_entry.id   ea3420d9715c1b421c5b613ee0e119cf
#
_cell.length_a   1.000
_cell.length_b   1.000
_cell.length_c   1.000
_cell.angle_alpha   90.00
_cell.angle_beta   90.00
_cell.angle_gamma   90.00
#
_symmetry.space_group_name_H-M   'P 1'
#
loop_
_entity.id
_entity.type
_entity.pdbx_description
1 polymer ?
#
loop_
_entity_poly.entity_id
_entity_poly.type
_entity_poly.pdbx_seq_one_letter_code
_entity_poly.pdbx_strand_id
1 'polypeptide(L)'
;MAVPISTRSSVKSREARHSRQLAAKRRRHLRNLLLSALLLALLACALLVYPIEAPQSVAAEGPAVPTAVALHPEESTSPVPTEAIPVLENPIAIQEITGPETPEPQPIENQAALVSASQNAPILYYAQSGDSLDVLALRFGVSMNDISSPDLLPDRGFLPEGQLLLIPSMLTDVSQNLRLFPDSEVINSPSAIDFDLAGFIQQAGGKLATYYESVYGYGYLSGAEIVQLVAQEYSIHPRLLLALLEYQGGWVYGYPVTYNQEEYPVGFVQSGQDSLYKQLILAAGALGTGYYGWREGTLLGLKFPDGTRLRLAPELNCGTVAWMYFFAQTQNFDAWNQSLYSDSSLLATYEAMFGNPWLIAQQYASLFTPQLVQPELALPFEPGVIWSFTSGPHAAWGAVQVRAALDFAPPMDAPGCRPTNDWVVAVSPGLVVRSQNGAVVVDMDGDGDERTGWNILYMHIATKGRVPVGTWVETGDRIGHPSCEGGASTGTHTHIARKYNGEWIPADGPLAFNLGGWIAKADSQPYLGWLVKGDQVVKSSLVGATASHIWLGK
;
A
#
# COMPACT_ATOMS: atom_id res chain seq x y z
N MET A 1 44.18 -60.87 -11.48
CA MET A 1 43.47 -59.65 -11.89
C MET A 1 42.03 -59.84 -11.47
N ALA A 2 41.64 -59.18 -10.38
CA ALA A 2 40.26 -59.24 -9.85
C ALA A 2 39.64 -57.87 -9.97
N VAL A 3 38.46 -57.83 -10.60
CA VAL A 3 37.62 -56.62 -10.73
C VAL A 3 36.61 -56.61 -9.58
N PRO A 4 36.39 -55.48 -8.86
CA PRO A 4 35.51 -55.46 -7.69
C PRO A 4 34.05 -55.31 -8.08
N ILE A 5 33.21 -56.17 -7.51
CA ILE A 5 31.72 -56.12 -7.55
C ILE A 5 31.25 -55.21 -6.42
N SER A 6 30.87 -53.96 -6.71
CA SER A 6 30.24 -53.08 -5.72
C SER A 6 29.32 -52.01 -6.36
N THR A 7 28.17 -52.41 -6.92
CA THR A 7 27.14 -51.45 -7.36
C THR A 7 25.70 -51.88 -7.09
N ARG A 8 25.44 -53.08 -6.57
CA ARG A 8 24.05 -53.56 -6.34
C ARG A 8 23.45 -53.23 -4.96
N SER A 9 24.24 -52.80 -3.98
CA SER A 9 23.72 -52.51 -2.62
C SER A 9 23.13 -51.09 -2.46
N SER A 10 23.59 -50.12 -3.25
CA SER A 10 23.16 -48.72 -3.13
C SER A 10 21.77 -48.43 -3.75
N VAL A 11 21.38 -49.19 -4.79
CA VAL A 11 20.08 -49.05 -5.46
C VAL A 11 18.93 -49.56 -4.57
N LYS A 12 19.09 -50.75 -3.96
CA LYS A 12 18.10 -51.32 -3.04
C LYS A 12 17.84 -50.45 -1.81
N SER A 13 18.86 -49.74 -1.32
CA SER A 13 18.70 -48.84 -0.18
C SER A 13 17.92 -47.55 -0.54
N ARG A 14 18.05 -47.04 -1.76
CA ARG A 14 17.30 -45.87 -2.27
C ARG A 14 15.84 -46.22 -2.50
N GLU A 15 15.53 -47.37 -3.11
CA GLU A 15 14.15 -47.84 -3.33
C GLU A 15 13.44 -48.10 -2.00
N ALA A 16 14.11 -48.68 -1.01
CA ALA A 16 13.53 -48.88 0.32
C ALA A 16 13.28 -47.57 1.10
N ARG A 17 14.08 -46.51 0.89
CA ARG A 17 13.83 -45.19 1.46
C ARG A 17 12.65 -44.51 0.75
N HIS A 18 12.58 -44.59 -0.56
CA HIS A 18 11.48 -43.99 -1.35
C HIS A 18 10.11 -44.63 -1.02
N SER A 19 10.06 -45.96 -0.89
CA SER A 19 8.85 -46.69 -0.49
C SER A 19 8.37 -46.33 0.93
N ARG A 20 9.31 -46.14 1.88
CA ARG A 20 8.98 -45.67 3.24
C ARG A 20 8.48 -44.24 3.27
N GLN A 21 9.02 -43.34 2.44
CA GLN A 21 8.52 -41.97 2.31
C GLN A 21 7.11 -41.92 1.69
N LEU A 22 6.83 -42.72 0.68
CA LEU A 22 5.49 -42.82 0.08
C LEU A 22 4.46 -43.40 1.07
N ALA A 23 4.85 -44.41 1.86
CA ALA A 23 3.99 -44.98 2.89
C ALA A 23 3.70 -43.96 4.02
N ALA A 24 4.68 -43.16 4.43
CA ALA A 24 4.51 -42.10 5.41
C ALA A 24 3.59 -40.98 4.89
N LYS A 25 3.72 -40.62 3.60
CA LYS A 25 2.87 -39.60 2.95
C LYS A 25 1.40 -40.08 2.85
N ARG A 26 1.18 -41.37 2.50
CA ARG A 26 -0.17 -41.98 2.48
C ARG A 26 -0.80 -42.02 3.88
N ARG A 27 -0.03 -42.36 4.93
CA ARG A 27 -0.54 -42.37 6.32
C ARG A 27 -0.91 -40.96 6.80
N ARG A 28 -0.15 -39.92 6.44
CA ARG A 28 -0.51 -38.53 6.75
C ARG A 28 -1.78 -38.10 6.03
N HIS A 29 -1.94 -38.47 4.76
CA HIS A 29 -3.15 -38.15 3.98
C HIS A 29 -4.40 -38.82 4.56
N LEU A 30 -4.28 -40.11 4.91
CA LEU A 30 -5.39 -40.84 5.52
C LEU A 30 -5.81 -40.28 6.89
N ARG A 31 -4.81 -39.89 7.70
CA ARG A 31 -5.07 -39.22 9.00
C ARG A 31 -5.79 -37.90 8.84
N ASN A 32 -5.37 -37.08 7.86
CA ASN A 32 -6.00 -35.79 7.60
C ASN A 32 -7.43 -35.94 7.07
N LEU A 33 -7.70 -36.94 6.21
CA LEU A 33 -9.07 -37.27 5.76
C LEU A 33 -9.98 -37.75 6.92
N LEU A 34 -9.45 -38.57 7.85
CA LEU A 34 -10.18 -39.00 9.03
C LEU A 34 -10.50 -37.86 9.98
N LEU A 35 -9.55 -36.90 10.17
CA LEU A 35 -9.77 -35.73 10.99
C LEU A 35 -10.82 -34.79 10.38
N SER A 36 -10.78 -34.60 9.05
CA SER A 36 -11.79 -33.79 8.34
C SER A 36 -13.20 -34.44 8.41
N ALA A 37 -13.30 -35.77 8.27
CA ALA A 37 -14.55 -36.48 8.39
C ALA A 37 -15.11 -36.39 9.83
N LEU A 38 -14.25 -36.46 10.85
CA LEU A 38 -14.65 -36.31 12.25
C LEU A 38 -15.17 -34.89 12.55
N LEU A 39 -14.50 -33.87 11.98
CA LEU A 39 -14.91 -32.47 12.12
C LEU A 39 -16.28 -32.21 11.47
N LEU A 40 -16.50 -32.76 10.27
CA LEU A 40 -17.81 -32.69 9.59
C LEU A 40 -18.90 -33.40 10.36
N ALA A 41 -18.61 -34.55 10.96
CA ALA A 41 -19.58 -35.25 11.80
C ALA A 41 -19.95 -34.49 13.08
N LEU A 42 -18.95 -33.82 13.71
CA LEU A 42 -19.20 -32.96 14.87
C LEU A 42 -20.01 -31.71 14.50
N LEU A 43 -19.77 -31.12 13.33
CA LEU A 43 -20.56 -29.99 12.83
C LEU A 43 -22.02 -30.40 12.55
N ALA A 44 -22.24 -31.58 11.94
CA ALA A 44 -23.56 -32.11 11.68
C ALA A 44 -24.34 -32.42 12.99
N CYS A 45 -23.66 -32.93 14.01
CA CYS A 45 -24.27 -33.12 15.33
C CYS A 45 -24.63 -31.79 16.01
N ALA A 46 -23.79 -30.74 15.85
CA ALA A 46 -24.08 -29.41 16.41
C ALA A 46 -25.32 -28.76 15.77
N LEU A 47 -25.53 -28.97 14.46
CA LEU A 47 -26.71 -28.47 13.75
C LEU A 47 -28.01 -29.19 14.11
N LEU A 48 -27.94 -30.45 14.62
CA LEU A 48 -29.10 -31.23 15.06
C LEU A 48 -29.52 -30.89 16.49
N VAL A 49 -28.68 -30.27 17.30
CA VAL A 49 -28.94 -29.96 18.72
C VAL A 49 -29.50 -28.55 18.94
N TYR A 50 -29.34 -27.62 17.95
CA TYR A 50 -29.88 -26.25 18.03
C TYR A 50 -30.91 -26.02 16.93
N PRO A 51 -32.25 -26.04 17.24
CA PRO A 51 -33.25 -25.60 16.29
C PRO A 51 -33.11 -24.08 16.06
N ILE A 52 -32.94 -23.70 14.81
CA ILE A 52 -32.92 -22.28 14.38
C ILE A 52 -34.39 -21.81 14.41
N GLU A 53 -34.76 -21.01 15.40
CA GLU A 53 -36.02 -20.27 15.38
C GLU A 53 -35.91 -19.17 14.28
N ALA A 54 -36.83 -19.25 13.31
CA ALA A 54 -36.94 -18.24 12.26
C ALA A 54 -37.41 -16.89 12.88
N PRO A 55 -36.82 -15.75 12.51
CA PRO A 55 -37.26 -14.44 12.99
C PRO A 55 -38.67 -14.15 12.43
N GLN A 56 -39.60 -13.83 13.32
CA GLN A 56 -40.93 -13.33 12.95
C GLN A 56 -40.78 -11.97 12.29
N SER A 57 -41.33 -11.82 11.09
CA SER A 57 -41.39 -10.55 10.37
C SER A 57 -42.37 -9.59 11.08
N VAL A 58 -41.83 -8.56 11.70
CA VAL A 58 -42.62 -7.41 12.15
C VAL A 58 -42.72 -6.44 10.96
N ALA A 59 -43.93 -6.29 10.42
CA ALA A 59 -44.22 -5.27 9.42
C ALA A 59 -44.12 -3.89 10.09
N ALA A 60 -43.10 -3.09 9.67
CA ALA A 60 -43.01 -1.71 10.06
C ALA A 60 -43.69 -0.85 9.00
N GLU A 61 -44.74 -0.12 9.39
CA GLU A 61 -45.35 0.95 8.61
C GLU A 61 -44.35 2.10 8.46
N GLY A 62 -43.94 2.40 7.22
CA GLY A 62 -43.05 3.50 6.91
C GLY A 62 -43.82 4.84 6.86
N PRO A 63 -43.21 5.94 7.29
CA PRO A 63 -43.77 7.27 7.14
C PRO A 63 -43.74 7.73 5.69
N ALA A 64 -44.81 8.46 5.30
CA ALA A 64 -45.09 8.98 3.96
C ALA A 64 -43.99 9.93 3.47
N VAL A 65 -43.55 9.74 2.22
CA VAL A 65 -42.62 10.59 1.48
C VAL A 65 -43.35 11.87 1.05
N PRO A 66 -42.85 13.10 1.29
CA PRO A 66 -43.43 14.30 0.73
C PRO A 66 -43.06 14.43 -0.75
N THR A 67 -44.06 14.75 -1.53
CA THR A 67 -44.05 14.97 -2.99
C THR A 67 -43.14 16.14 -3.36
N ALA A 68 -42.17 15.88 -4.25
CA ALA A 68 -41.30 16.93 -4.81
C ALA A 68 -42.10 17.90 -5.69
N VAL A 69 -41.93 19.18 -5.41
CA VAL A 69 -42.43 20.28 -6.25
C VAL A 69 -41.49 20.46 -7.44
N ALA A 70 -42.02 20.33 -8.65
CA ALA A 70 -41.32 20.60 -9.89
C ALA A 70 -41.07 22.11 -10.06
N LEU A 71 -39.80 22.50 -10.17
CA LEU A 71 -39.41 23.83 -10.61
C LEU A 71 -39.11 23.79 -12.10
N HIS A 72 -39.81 24.62 -12.84
CA HIS A 72 -39.59 24.85 -14.27
C HIS A 72 -38.28 25.61 -14.51
N PRO A 73 -37.50 25.30 -15.57
CA PRO A 73 -36.34 26.10 -15.96
C PRO A 73 -36.83 27.31 -16.78
N GLU A 74 -36.49 28.52 -16.36
CA GLU A 74 -36.56 29.73 -17.19
C GLU A 74 -35.36 29.76 -18.15
N GLU A 75 -35.67 29.81 -19.44
CA GLU A 75 -34.70 30.13 -20.50
C GLU A 75 -34.32 31.61 -20.41
N SER A 76 -33.02 31.88 -20.23
CA SER A 76 -32.44 33.21 -20.46
C SER A 76 -31.42 33.11 -21.60
N THR A 77 -31.85 33.52 -22.77
CA THR A 77 -31.02 33.77 -23.95
C THR A 77 -30.48 35.20 -23.92
N SER A 78 -29.17 35.35 -23.90
CA SER A 78 -28.50 36.59 -24.36
C SER A 78 -27.18 36.23 -25.04
N PRO A 79 -26.93 36.78 -26.26
CA PRO A 79 -25.76 36.38 -27.06
C PRO A 79 -24.51 37.16 -26.63
N VAL A 80 -23.39 36.43 -26.51
CA VAL A 80 -22.06 37.02 -26.35
C VAL A 80 -21.51 37.40 -27.73
N PRO A 81 -20.93 38.60 -27.93
CA PRO A 81 -20.36 39.02 -29.20
C PRO A 81 -19.03 38.32 -29.47
N THR A 82 -18.89 37.73 -30.63
CA THR A 82 -17.64 37.17 -31.17
C THR A 82 -16.79 38.33 -31.67
N GLU A 83 -15.67 38.63 -30.99
CA GLU A 83 -14.62 39.50 -31.56
C GLU A 83 -13.66 38.62 -32.39
N ALA A 84 -13.47 39.04 -33.65
CA ALA A 84 -12.59 38.43 -34.62
C ALA A 84 -11.13 38.80 -34.35
N ILE A 85 -10.26 37.81 -34.29
CA ILE A 85 -8.82 37.97 -34.23
C ILE A 85 -8.29 38.27 -35.64
N PRO A 86 -7.47 39.34 -35.86
CA PRO A 86 -6.95 39.63 -37.17
C PRO A 86 -5.80 38.71 -37.56
N VAL A 87 -5.91 38.14 -38.75
CA VAL A 87 -4.85 37.39 -39.44
C VAL A 87 -3.77 38.38 -39.90
N LEU A 88 -2.55 38.22 -39.43
CA LEU A 88 -1.35 38.92 -39.96
C LEU A 88 -0.73 38.05 -41.05
N GLU A 89 -1.03 38.43 -42.30
CA GLU A 89 -0.24 37.98 -43.46
C GLU A 89 0.98 38.90 -43.61
N ASN A 90 2.20 38.33 -43.47
CA ASN A 90 3.37 38.83 -44.18
C ASN A 90 4.41 37.70 -44.28
N PRO A 91 4.89 37.34 -45.48
CA PRO A 91 5.96 36.37 -45.67
C PRO A 91 7.33 37.03 -45.43
N ILE A 92 8.06 36.49 -44.45
CA ILE A 92 9.47 36.87 -44.24
C ILE A 92 10.33 36.09 -45.25
N ALA A 93 11.02 36.83 -46.10
CA ALA A 93 12.00 36.31 -47.04
C ALA A 93 13.18 35.65 -46.27
N ILE A 94 13.47 34.39 -46.61
CA ILE A 94 14.64 33.67 -46.13
C ILE A 94 15.88 34.21 -46.89
N GLN A 95 16.76 34.93 -46.19
CA GLN A 95 18.12 35.22 -46.66
C GLN A 95 18.99 34.01 -46.35
N GLU A 96 19.62 33.45 -47.39
CA GLU A 96 20.69 32.46 -47.27
C GLU A 96 21.88 33.11 -46.55
N ILE A 97 22.18 32.61 -45.36
CA ILE A 97 23.41 32.91 -44.64
C ILE A 97 24.44 31.84 -45.04
N THR A 98 25.39 32.19 -45.85
CA THR A 98 26.61 31.39 -46.09
C THR A 98 27.39 31.31 -44.79
N GLY A 99 27.43 30.10 -44.17
CA GLY A 99 28.17 29.83 -42.95
C GLY A 99 29.68 29.70 -43.21
N PRO A 100 30.52 30.02 -42.22
CA PRO A 100 31.97 29.83 -42.33
C PRO A 100 32.34 28.34 -42.32
N GLU A 101 33.42 28.06 -43.06
CA GLU A 101 34.03 26.74 -43.28
C GLU A 101 34.23 25.97 -41.96
N THR A 102 33.86 24.70 -41.97
CA THR A 102 34.09 23.74 -40.89
C THR A 102 35.58 23.45 -40.76
N PRO A 103 36.21 23.65 -39.59
CA PRO A 103 37.62 23.25 -39.40
C PRO A 103 37.73 21.72 -39.36
N GLU A 104 38.76 21.20 -40.01
CA GLU A 104 39.13 19.78 -40.05
C GLU A 104 39.35 19.23 -38.64
N PRO A 105 38.83 18.01 -38.29
CA PRO A 105 38.96 17.48 -36.93
C PRO A 105 40.40 17.10 -36.62
N GLN A 106 40.97 17.75 -35.59
CA GLN A 106 42.26 17.37 -35.01
C GLN A 106 42.12 16.03 -34.24
N PRO A 107 43.13 15.13 -34.25
CA PRO A 107 43.07 13.87 -33.53
C PRO A 107 42.99 14.11 -32.01
N ILE A 108 41.96 13.54 -31.37
CA ILE A 108 41.78 13.60 -29.92
C ILE A 108 42.74 12.57 -29.28
N GLU A 109 43.94 12.97 -28.95
CA GLU A 109 44.76 12.27 -27.95
C GLU A 109 44.27 12.68 -26.57
N ASN A 110 43.66 11.75 -25.85
CA ASN A 110 43.32 11.67 -24.42
C ASN A 110 41.85 11.33 -24.10
N GLN A 111 41.30 10.34 -24.77
CA GLN A 111 40.03 9.74 -24.27
C GLN A 111 40.22 8.87 -23.02
N ALA A 112 41.40 8.31 -22.76
CA ALA A 112 41.68 7.47 -21.61
C ALA A 112 41.71 8.21 -20.26
N ALA A 113 42.07 9.49 -20.27
CA ALA A 113 42.13 10.31 -19.04
C ALA A 113 40.76 10.83 -18.59
N LEU A 114 39.80 11.02 -19.54
CA LEU A 114 38.46 11.48 -19.24
C LEU A 114 37.57 10.36 -18.67
N VAL A 115 37.81 9.10 -19.09
CA VAL A 115 37.08 7.94 -18.57
C VAL A 115 37.50 7.59 -17.13
N SER A 116 38.80 7.80 -16.79
CA SER A 116 39.31 7.55 -15.44
C SER A 116 38.87 8.58 -14.39
N ALA A 117 38.58 9.81 -14.81
CA ALA A 117 38.11 10.86 -13.91
C ALA A 117 36.63 10.76 -13.58
N SER A 118 35.81 10.01 -14.38
CA SER A 118 34.38 9.90 -14.17
C SER A 118 33.98 8.81 -13.14
N GLN A 119 34.88 7.87 -12.81
CA GLN A 119 34.58 6.78 -11.85
C GLN A 119 34.51 7.22 -10.38
N ASN A 120 34.96 8.44 -10.04
CA ASN A 120 34.93 8.99 -8.69
C ASN A 120 34.12 10.30 -8.57
N ALA A 121 33.42 10.70 -9.62
CA ALA A 121 32.57 11.90 -9.52
C ALA A 121 31.35 11.59 -8.63
N PRO A 122 30.98 12.52 -7.72
CA PRO A 122 29.78 12.34 -6.92
C PRO A 122 28.54 12.33 -7.81
N ILE A 123 27.55 11.55 -7.41
CA ILE A 123 26.22 11.55 -8.02
C ILE A 123 25.54 12.87 -7.61
N LEU A 124 25.06 13.62 -8.60
CA LEU A 124 24.17 14.75 -8.36
C LEU A 124 22.74 14.22 -8.24
N TYR A 125 22.25 14.17 -7.01
CA TYR A 125 20.92 13.66 -6.71
C TYR A 125 20.00 14.79 -6.29
N TYR A 126 18.83 14.85 -6.88
CA TYR A 126 17.76 15.77 -6.47
C TYR A 126 16.78 14.99 -5.60
N ALA A 127 16.64 15.42 -4.35
CA ALA A 127 15.77 14.78 -3.37
C ALA A 127 14.35 14.66 -3.90
N GLN A 128 13.74 13.49 -3.69
CA GLN A 128 12.37 13.19 -4.07
C GLN A 128 11.44 13.42 -2.87
N SER A 129 10.16 13.60 -3.14
CA SER A 129 9.13 13.75 -2.11
C SER A 129 9.18 12.57 -1.13
N GLY A 130 9.36 12.85 0.16
CA GLY A 130 9.47 11.85 1.23
C GLY A 130 10.85 11.22 1.40
N ASP A 131 11.88 11.69 0.74
CA ASP A 131 13.26 11.26 1.03
C ASP A 131 13.75 11.78 2.39
N SER A 132 14.58 10.98 3.04
CA SER A 132 15.30 11.34 4.27
C SER A 132 16.77 10.94 4.18
N LEU A 133 17.64 11.62 4.92
CA LEU A 133 19.09 11.41 4.83
C LEU A 133 19.51 9.98 5.20
N ASP A 134 18.91 9.41 6.23
CA ASP A 134 19.18 8.06 6.71
C ASP A 134 18.83 7.00 5.67
N VAL A 135 17.68 7.14 5.01
CA VAL A 135 17.25 6.22 3.95
C VAL A 135 18.11 6.37 2.70
N LEU A 136 18.45 7.61 2.30
CA LEU A 136 19.37 7.83 1.17
C LEU A 136 20.74 7.23 1.45
N ALA A 137 21.29 7.38 2.65
CA ALA A 137 22.56 6.76 3.03
C ALA A 137 22.51 5.22 2.82
N LEU A 138 21.42 4.56 3.22
CA LEU A 138 21.21 3.12 3.00
C LEU A 138 21.11 2.78 1.49
N ARG A 139 20.33 3.55 0.72
CA ARG A 139 20.15 3.32 -0.72
C ARG A 139 21.48 3.45 -1.48
N PHE A 140 22.25 4.49 -1.20
CA PHE A 140 23.54 4.76 -1.86
C PHE A 140 24.71 3.98 -1.27
N GLY A 141 24.52 3.32 -0.11
CA GLY A 141 25.57 2.53 0.55
C GLY A 141 26.69 3.39 1.13
N VAL A 142 26.35 4.59 1.63
CA VAL A 142 27.28 5.59 2.20
C VAL A 142 26.89 5.92 3.64
N SER A 143 27.74 6.66 4.36
CA SER A 143 27.34 7.27 5.62
C SER A 143 26.52 8.54 5.38
N MET A 144 25.60 8.90 6.29
CA MET A 144 24.91 10.20 6.23
C MET A 144 25.88 11.37 6.17
N ASN A 145 27.04 11.26 6.83
CA ASN A 145 28.07 12.31 6.82
C ASN A 145 28.79 12.47 5.47
N ASP A 146 28.68 11.49 4.58
CA ASP A 146 29.25 11.55 3.23
C ASP A 146 28.32 12.27 2.24
N ILE A 147 27.06 12.49 2.62
CA ILE A 147 26.09 13.24 1.82
C ILE A 147 26.25 14.71 2.12
N SER A 148 26.46 15.52 1.10
CA SER A 148 26.57 16.98 1.22
C SER A 148 25.58 17.70 0.31
N SER A 149 25.30 18.97 0.64
CA SER A 149 24.38 19.82 -0.12
C SER A 149 24.91 21.26 -0.09
N PRO A 150 24.68 22.06 -1.15
CA PRO A 150 24.89 23.51 -1.08
C PRO A 150 23.95 24.19 -0.07
N ASP A 151 22.77 23.59 0.15
CA ASP A 151 21.76 24.10 1.07
C ASP A 151 21.83 23.39 2.42
N LEU A 152 21.19 23.97 3.44
CA LEU A 152 21.14 23.37 4.79
C LEU A 152 20.38 22.05 4.76
N LEU A 153 21.01 20.99 5.27
CA LEU A 153 20.37 19.68 5.47
C LEU A 153 19.58 19.69 6.79
N PRO A 154 18.34 19.18 6.80
CA PRO A 154 17.56 19.07 8.03
C PRO A 154 18.15 18.00 8.95
N ASP A 155 18.18 18.25 10.25
CA ASP A 155 18.61 17.25 11.25
C ASP A 155 17.63 16.06 11.35
N ARG A 156 16.36 16.26 11.00
CA ARG A 156 15.27 15.27 11.07
C ARG A 156 14.18 15.60 10.04
N GLY A 157 13.38 14.61 9.73
CA GLY A 157 12.24 14.76 8.82
C GLY A 157 12.61 14.45 7.38
N PHE A 158 11.76 14.89 6.47
CA PHE A 158 11.98 14.73 5.03
C PHE A 158 12.82 15.88 4.48
N LEU A 159 13.61 15.57 3.46
CA LEU A 159 14.31 16.56 2.65
C LEU A 159 13.31 17.38 1.82
N PRO A 160 13.57 18.66 1.60
CA PRO A 160 12.83 19.43 0.60
C PRO A 160 12.95 18.76 -0.78
N GLU A 161 11.82 18.56 -1.45
CA GLU A 161 11.82 18.03 -2.81
C GLU A 161 12.62 18.95 -3.75
N GLY A 162 13.45 18.35 -4.61
CA GLY A 162 14.33 19.07 -5.52
C GLY A 162 15.61 19.59 -4.88
N GLN A 163 15.85 19.41 -3.58
CA GLN A 163 17.12 19.78 -2.96
C GLN A 163 18.28 19.00 -3.57
N LEU A 164 19.32 19.70 -4.03
CA LEU A 164 20.52 19.08 -4.61
C LEU A 164 21.38 18.45 -3.52
N LEU A 165 21.70 17.18 -3.70
CA LEU A 165 22.64 16.43 -2.88
C LEU A 165 23.82 15.94 -3.73
N LEU A 166 25.02 15.97 -3.16
CA LEU A 166 26.22 15.38 -3.72
C LEU A 166 26.52 14.12 -2.92
N ILE A 167 26.43 12.96 -3.57
CA ILE A 167 26.54 11.66 -2.92
C ILE A 167 27.67 10.85 -3.58
N PRO A 168 28.63 10.28 -2.83
CA PRO A 168 29.68 9.46 -3.41
C PRO A 168 29.11 8.27 -4.20
N SER A 169 29.67 8.01 -5.39
CA SER A 169 29.31 6.84 -6.20
C SER A 169 30.06 5.60 -5.68
N MET A 170 29.39 4.75 -4.91
CA MET A 170 29.99 3.57 -4.27
C MET A 170 29.46 2.23 -4.81
N LEU A 171 28.35 2.25 -5.55
CA LEU A 171 27.68 1.04 -6.00
C LEU A 171 28.01 0.74 -7.46
N THR A 172 28.24 -0.56 -7.74
CA THR A 172 28.34 -1.15 -9.07
C THR A 172 27.28 -2.24 -9.21
N ASP A 173 27.02 -2.69 -10.43
CA ASP A 173 26.09 -3.81 -10.72
C ASP A 173 24.68 -3.59 -10.16
N VAL A 174 24.14 -2.40 -10.36
CA VAL A 174 22.78 -2.03 -9.99
C VAL A 174 21.83 -2.13 -11.19
N SER A 175 20.51 -2.13 -10.93
CA SER A 175 19.49 -2.04 -11.98
C SER A 175 19.61 -0.76 -12.80
N GLN A 176 18.81 -0.64 -13.88
CA GLN A 176 18.59 0.64 -14.52
C GLN A 176 18.02 1.65 -13.52
N ASN A 177 18.42 2.93 -13.63
CA ASN A 177 17.95 4.02 -12.78
C ASN A 177 16.77 4.81 -13.39
N LEU A 178 16.12 4.24 -14.42
CA LEU A 178 14.98 4.85 -15.08
C LEU A 178 13.74 4.84 -14.16
N ARG A 179 13.22 6.02 -13.86
CA ARG A 179 11.96 6.17 -13.12
C ARG A 179 10.79 5.96 -14.07
N LEU A 180 10.08 4.85 -13.90
CA LEU A 180 8.98 4.44 -14.79
C LEU A 180 7.65 5.07 -14.40
N PHE A 181 7.40 5.26 -13.10
CA PHE A 181 6.08 5.58 -12.60
C PHE A 181 6.12 6.48 -11.37
N PRO A 182 5.35 7.57 -11.31
CA PRO A 182 5.37 8.48 -10.16
C PRO A 182 4.74 7.85 -8.92
N ASP A 183 5.20 8.26 -7.75
CA ASP A 183 4.75 7.75 -6.46
C ASP A 183 3.24 7.97 -6.25
N SER A 184 2.73 9.14 -6.65
CA SER A 184 1.30 9.50 -6.53
C SER A 184 0.36 8.61 -7.34
N GLU A 185 0.82 7.98 -8.41
CA GLU A 185 0.00 7.09 -9.23
C GLU A 185 0.07 5.62 -8.76
N VAL A 186 0.86 5.31 -7.72
CA VAL A 186 0.87 4.00 -7.06
C VAL A 186 -0.06 3.98 -5.86
N ILE A 187 0.00 5.00 -5.00
CA ILE A 187 -0.87 5.12 -3.83
C ILE A 187 -2.20 5.80 -4.19
N ASN A 188 -3.24 5.55 -3.40
CA ASN A 188 -4.55 6.19 -3.57
C ASN A 188 -4.49 7.65 -3.09
N SER A 189 -3.84 8.49 -3.89
CA SER A 189 -3.47 9.88 -3.64
C SER A 189 -4.54 10.86 -4.14
N PRO A 190 -4.36 12.18 -3.93
CA PRO A 190 -5.25 13.20 -4.50
C PRO A 190 -5.46 13.10 -6.01
N SER A 191 -4.51 12.51 -6.78
CA SER A 191 -4.68 12.31 -8.22
C SER A 191 -5.81 11.35 -8.60
N ALA A 192 -6.33 10.56 -7.64
CA ALA A 192 -7.45 9.65 -7.85
C ALA A 192 -8.83 10.29 -7.60
N ILE A 193 -8.91 11.54 -7.11
CA ILE A 193 -10.18 12.16 -6.66
C ILE A 193 -11.18 12.29 -7.81
N ASP A 194 -10.74 12.80 -8.95
CA ASP A 194 -11.59 13.07 -10.11
C ASP A 194 -11.76 11.85 -11.04
N PHE A 195 -11.27 10.67 -10.64
CA PHE A 195 -11.37 9.47 -11.45
C PHE A 195 -12.68 8.72 -11.20
N ASP A 196 -13.62 8.79 -12.14
CA ASP A 196 -14.85 7.99 -12.13
C ASP A 196 -14.57 6.53 -12.46
N LEU A 197 -14.17 5.77 -11.45
CA LEU A 197 -13.82 4.35 -11.57
C LEU A 197 -14.99 3.52 -12.12
N ALA A 198 -16.20 3.71 -11.60
CA ALA A 198 -17.36 2.91 -11.98
C ALA A 198 -17.80 3.23 -13.44
N GLY A 199 -17.86 4.51 -13.79
CA GLY A 199 -18.15 4.94 -15.15
C GLY A 199 -17.11 4.45 -16.17
N PHE A 200 -15.82 4.50 -15.82
CA PHE A 200 -14.74 3.98 -16.67
C PHE A 200 -14.90 2.47 -16.93
N ILE A 201 -15.12 1.65 -15.88
CA ILE A 201 -15.33 0.20 -16.02
C ILE A 201 -16.55 -0.11 -16.87
N GLN A 202 -17.66 0.58 -16.67
CA GLN A 202 -18.88 0.39 -17.46
C GLN A 202 -18.67 0.76 -18.94
N GLN A 203 -17.97 1.85 -19.22
CA GLN A 203 -17.65 2.27 -20.58
C GLN A 203 -16.70 1.29 -21.27
N ALA A 204 -15.72 0.76 -20.56
CA ALA A 204 -14.78 -0.23 -21.08
C ALA A 204 -15.46 -1.56 -21.49
N GLY A 205 -16.49 -2.00 -20.75
CA GLY A 205 -17.42 -3.06 -21.12
C GLY A 205 -16.82 -4.48 -21.13
N GLY A 206 -15.64 -4.68 -20.55
CA GLY A 206 -15.00 -6.00 -20.44
C GLY A 206 -15.55 -6.87 -19.32
N LYS A 207 -14.83 -7.94 -18.97
CA LYS A 207 -15.20 -8.91 -17.93
C LYS A 207 -15.53 -8.24 -16.60
N LEU A 208 -14.73 -7.21 -16.22
CA LEU A 208 -14.85 -6.52 -14.96
C LEU A 208 -16.21 -5.80 -14.80
N ALA A 209 -16.77 -5.27 -15.88
CA ALA A 209 -18.05 -4.56 -15.88
C ALA A 209 -19.24 -5.45 -15.50
N THR A 210 -19.11 -6.77 -15.69
CA THR A 210 -20.18 -7.75 -15.44
C THR A 210 -19.84 -8.74 -14.32
N TYR A 211 -18.69 -8.55 -13.66
CA TYR A 211 -18.21 -9.44 -12.62
C TYR A 211 -18.81 -9.11 -11.26
N TYR A 212 -19.12 -10.16 -10.49
CA TYR A 212 -19.59 -10.09 -9.11
C TYR A 212 -19.04 -11.25 -8.30
N GLU A 213 -18.67 -11.00 -7.04
CA GLU A 213 -18.32 -12.05 -6.08
C GLU A 213 -18.77 -11.72 -4.66
N SER A 214 -18.84 -12.74 -3.79
CA SER A 214 -19.11 -12.56 -2.37
C SER A 214 -17.79 -12.31 -1.63
N VAL A 215 -17.64 -11.13 -1.03
CA VAL A 215 -16.49 -10.75 -0.23
C VAL A 215 -16.85 -10.82 1.25
N TYR A 216 -16.06 -11.60 2.01
CA TYR A 216 -16.31 -11.78 3.44
C TYR A 216 -16.33 -10.44 4.19
N GLY A 217 -17.35 -10.21 4.99
CA GLY A 217 -17.56 -8.95 5.72
C GLY A 217 -18.22 -7.82 4.91
N TYR A 218 -18.24 -7.92 3.55
CA TYR A 218 -18.78 -6.88 2.65
C TYR A 218 -20.00 -7.32 1.85
N GLY A 219 -20.26 -8.64 1.77
CA GLY A 219 -21.37 -9.17 0.99
C GLY A 219 -21.04 -9.36 -0.48
N TYR A 220 -22.05 -9.21 -1.34
CA TYR A 220 -21.93 -9.43 -2.79
C TYR A 220 -21.59 -8.13 -3.49
N LEU A 221 -20.38 -8.03 -4.02
CA LEU A 221 -19.82 -6.83 -4.65
C LEU A 221 -19.60 -7.02 -6.14
N SER A 222 -19.82 -5.96 -6.91
CA SER A 222 -19.44 -5.84 -8.33
C SER A 222 -17.92 -5.71 -8.48
N GLY A 223 -17.41 -5.94 -9.70
CA GLY A 223 -16.01 -5.73 -10.01
C GLY A 223 -15.50 -4.32 -9.70
N ALA A 224 -16.32 -3.30 -9.97
CA ALA A 224 -15.99 -1.91 -9.65
C ALA A 224 -15.90 -1.66 -8.13
N GLU A 225 -16.86 -2.19 -7.36
CA GLU A 225 -16.85 -2.07 -5.89
C GLU A 225 -15.66 -2.80 -5.26
N ILE A 226 -15.23 -3.94 -5.84
CA ILE A 226 -14.05 -4.67 -5.37
C ILE A 226 -12.77 -3.86 -5.62
N VAL A 227 -12.60 -3.28 -6.82
CA VAL A 227 -11.44 -2.42 -7.12
C VAL A 227 -11.44 -1.19 -6.20
N GLN A 228 -12.59 -0.54 -6.00
CA GLN A 228 -12.72 0.60 -5.09
C GLN A 228 -12.37 0.22 -3.64
N LEU A 229 -12.87 -0.92 -3.16
CA LEU A 229 -12.60 -1.42 -1.82
C LEU A 229 -11.09 -1.64 -1.60
N VAL A 230 -10.43 -2.33 -2.52
CA VAL A 230 -8.98 -2.60 -2.41
C VAL A 230 -8.18 -1.31 -2.53
N ALA A 231 -8.54 -0.42 -3.46
CA ALA A 231 -7.88 0.88 -3.61
C ALA A 231 -7.94 1.68 -2.30
N GLN A 232 -9.08 1.70 -1.63
CA GLN A 232 -9.30 2.44 -0.40
C GLN A 232 -8.61 1.82 0.81
N GLU A 233 -8.76 0.50 0.99
CA GLU A 233 -8.22 -0.22 2.16
C GLU A 233 -6.70 -0.32 2.13
N TYR A 234 -6.14 -0.66 0.98
CA TYR A 234 -4.69 -0.85 0.81
C TYR A 234 -3.96 0.41 0.40
N SER A 235 -4.69 1.47 0.11
CA SER A 235 -4.19 2.74 -0.42
C SER A 235 -3.38 2.57 -1.70
N ILE A 236 -3.93 1.83 -2.67
CA ILE A 236 -3.36 1.64 -4.00
C ILE A 236 -4.23 2.37 -5.02
N HIS A 237 -3.58 3.06 -5.97
CA HIS A 237 -4.27 3.87 -6.97
C HIS A 237 -5.20 3.01 -7.84
N PRO A 238 -6.50 3.37 -8.01
CA PRO A 238 -7.44 2.56 -8.78
C PRO A 238 -7.06 2.42 -10.26
N ARG A 239 -6.49 3.45 -10.91
CA ARG A 239 -5.98 3.33 -12.29
C ARG A 239 -4.89 2.27 -12.41
N LEU A 240 -4.00 2.16 -11.42
CA LEU A 240 -2.95 1.14 -11.42
C LEU A 240 -3.55 -0.27 -11.29
N LEU A 241 -4.54 -0.47 -10.42
CA LEU A 241 -5.23 -1.77 -10.30
C LEU A 241 -5.91 -2.16 -11.61
N LEU A 242 -6.56 -1.20 -12.29
CA LEU A 242 -7.16 -1.45 -13.61
C LEU A 242 -6.12 -1.77 -14.69
N ALA A 243 -4.99 -1.03 -14.72
CA ALA A 243 -3.91 -1.31 -15.66
C ALA A 243 -3.30 -2.71 -15.45
N LEU A 244 -3.15 -3.15 -14.20
CA LEU A 244 -2.70 -4.51 -13.88
C LEU A 244 -3.70 -5.58 -14.33
N LEU A 245 -4.99 -5.37 -14.10
CA LEU A 245 -6.06 -6.28 -14.54
C LEU A 245 -6.11 -6.39 -16.07
N GLU A 246 -5.90 -5.28 -16.78
CA GLU A 246 -5.84 -5.30 -18.24
C GLU A 246 -4.56 -5.99 -18.73
N TYR A 247 -3.40 -5.58 -18.20
CA TYR A 247 -2.09 -6.08 -18.61
C TYR A 247 -1.94 -7.60 -18.43
N GLN A 248 -2.35 -8.11 -17.27
CA GLN A 248 -2.19 -9.52 -16.92
C GLN A 248 -3.35 -10.39 -17.40
N GLY A 249 -4.59 -9.89 -17.31
CA GLY A 249 -5.79 -10.69 -17.49
C GLY A 249 -6.68 -10.30 -18.67
N GLY A 250 -6.52 -9.08 -19.25
CA GLY A 250 -7.44 -8.56 -20.27
C GLY A 250 -8.87 -8.38 -19.74
N TRP A 251 -9.02 -7.95 -18.48
CA TRP A 251 -10.31 -7.91 -17.79
C TRP A 251 -11.09 -6.61 -17.98
N VAL A 252 -10.41 -5.52 -18.38
CA VAL A 252 -11.04 -4.19 -18.42
C VAL A 252 -11.74 -3.96 -19.76
N TYR A 253 -11.05 -4.16 -20.89
CA TYR A 253 -11.62 -3.95 -22.22
C TYR A 253 -12.10 -5.24 -22.90
N GLY A 254 -11.69 -6.40 -22.39
CA GLY A 254 -11.97 -7.67 -23.01
C GLY A 254 -12.45 -8.74 -22.02
N TYR A 255 -12.29 -9.98 -22.49
CA TYR A 255 -12.56 -11.16 -21.68
C TYR A 255 -11.31 -12.03 -21.67
N PRO A 256 -10.94 -12.63 -20.53
CA PRO A 256 -9.80 -13.52 -20.44
C PRO A 256 -9.93 -14.69 -21.42
N VAL A 257 -8.81 -15.03 -22.06
CA VAL A 257 -8.78 -16.09 -23.10
C VAL A 257 -8.21 -17.41 -22.57
N THR A 258 -7.58 -17.39 -21.38
CA THR A 258 -7.04 -18.57 -20.73
C THR A 258 -7.61 -18.73 -19.32
N TYR A 259 -7.61 -19.99 -18.83
CA TYR A 259 -8.02 -20.30 -17.46
C TYR A 259 -7.25 -19.46 -16.41
N ASN A 260 -5.92 -19.33 -16.58
CA ASN A 260 -5.12 -18.54 -15.63
C ASN A 260 -5.47 -17.05 -15.65
N GLN A 261 -5.79 -16.48 -16.79
CA GLN A 261 -6.22 -15.08 -16.85
C GLN A 261 -7.60 -14.86 -16.20
N GLU A 262 -8.46 -15.88 -16.26
CA GLU A 262 -9.78 -15.80 -15.63
C GLU A 262 -9.71 -15.96 -14.10
N GLU A 263 -9.00 -16.98 -13.60
CA GLU A 263 -8.95 -17.30 -12.17
C GLU A 263 -7.91 -16.46 -11.40
N TYR A 264 -6.85 -16.02 -12.10
CA TYR A 264 -5.73 -15.28 -11.52
C TYR A 264 -5.45 -13.98 -12.28
N PRO A 265 -6.41 -13.01 -12.26
CA PRO A 265 -6.40 -11.84 -13.15
C PRO A 265 -5.17 -10.92 -13.02
N VAL A 266 -4.41 -10.99 -11.93
CA VAL A 266 -3.17 -10.23 -11.77
C VAL A 266 -1.92 -11.13 -11.68
N GLY A 267 -2.04 -12.42 -12.05
CA GLY A 267 -0.91 -13.33 -12.27
C GLY A 267 -0.37 -14.08 -11.05
N PHE A 268 -0.98 -13.99 -9.87
CA PHE A 268 -0.60 -14.79 -8.71
C PHE A 268 -1.25 -16.18 -8.76
N VAL A 269 -0.65 -17.10 -9.55
CA VAL A 269 -1.17 -18.46 -9.72
C VAL A 269 -0.89 -19.31 -8.50
N GLN A 270 -1.81 -19.27 -7.52
CA GLN A 270 -1.70 -19.99 -6.26
C GLN A 270 -3.07 -20.56 -5.85
N SER A 271 -3.09 -21.83 -5.44
CA SER A 271 -4.30 -22.51 -5.00
C SER A 271 -5.01 -21.75 -3.86
N GLY A 272 -6.31 -21.54 -4.02
CA GLY A 272 -7.15 -20.81 -3.06
C GLY A 272 -7.07 -19.28 -3.16
N GLN A 273 -6.33 -18.75 -4.16
CA GLN A 273 -6.24 -17.30 -4.46
C GLN A 273 -6.96 -16.94 -5.77
N ASP A 274 -7.98 -17.70 -6.12
CA ASP A 274 -8.72 -17.75 -7.38
C ASP A 274 -9.94 -16.82 -7.42
N SER A 275 -9.86 -15.60 -6.86
CA SER A 275 -10.93 -14.61 -6.96
C SER A 275 -10.37 -13.22 -7.19
N LEU A 276 -11.17 -12.32 -7.76
CA LEU A 276 -10.76 -10.95 -8.04
C LEU A 276 -10.27 -10.23 -6.77
N TYR A 277 -11.05 -10.30 -5.70
CA TYR A 277 -10.68 -9.66 -4.43
C TYR A 277 -9.35 -10.19 -3.89
N LYS A 278 -9.18 -11.52 -3.82
CA LYS A 278 -7.93 -12.14 -3.33
C LYS A 278 -6.73 -11.78 -4.20
N GLN A 279 -6.90 -11.79 -5.51
CA GLN A 279 -5.85 -11.41 -6.45
C GLN A 279 -5.44 -9.94 -6.28
N LEU A 280 -6.39 -9.04 -6.13
CA LEU A 280 -6.11 -7.62 -5.93
C LEU A 280 -5.44 -7.33 -4.59
N ILE A 281 -5.80 -8.02 -3.49
CA ILE A 281 -5.10 -7.85 -2.20
C ILE A 281 -3.66 -8.38 -2.27
N LEU A 282 -3.39 -9.46 -3.03
CA LEU A 282 -2.03 -9.93 -3.27
C LEU A 282 -1.22 -8.90 -4.07
N ALA A 283 -1.82 -8.33 -5.11
CA ALA A 283 -1.19 -7.25 -5.89
C ALA A 283 -0.90 -6.02 -5.02
N ALA A 284 -1.88 -5.56 -4.25
CA ALA A 284 -1.74 -4.43 -3.33
C ALA A 284 -0.66 -4.69 -2.26
N GLY A 285 -0.61 -5.91 -1.71
CA GLY A 285 0.44 -6.32 -0.78
C GLY A 285 1.84 -6.30 -1.39
N ALA A 286 1.99 -6.80 -2.63
CA ALA A 286 3.28 -6.78 -3.34
C ALA A 286 3.70 -5.36 -3.71
N LEU A 287 2.79 -4.55 -4.27
CA LEU A 287 3.05 -3.14 -4.59
C LEU A 287 3.45 -2.35 -3.33
N GLY A 288 2.69 -2.51 -2.24
CA GLY A 288 2.99 -1.86 -0.97
C GLY A 288 4.33 -2.30 -0.38
N THR A 289 4.69 -3.60 -0.48
CA THR A 289 6.00 -4.08 -0.02
C THR A 289 7.15 -3.43 -0.79
N GLY A 290 7.03 -3.31 -2.11
CA GLY A 290 8.03 -2.62 -2.94
C GLY A 290 8.11 -1.13 -2.61
N TYR A 291 6.97 -0.46 -2.57
CA TYR A 291 6.85 0.97 -2.30
C TYR A 291 7.44 1.36 -0.94
N TYR A 292 6.87 0.80 0.13
CA TYR A 292 7.25 1.16 1.50
C TYR A 292 8.60 0.57 1.91
N GLY A 293 8.96 -0.62 1.40
CA GLY A 293 10.29 -1.17 1.61
C GLY A 293 11.40 -0.26 1.05
N TRP A 294 11.14 0.39 -0.09
CA TRP A 294 12.04 1.41 -0.63
C TRP A 294 11.98 2.71 0.15
N ARG A 295 10.78 3.18 0.53
CA ARG A 295 10.56 4.38 1.33
C ARG A 295 11.29 4.33 2.68
N GLU A 296 11.30 3.17 3.31
CA GLU A 296 11.94 2.95 4.62
C GLU A 296 13.39 2.44 4.52
N GLY A 297 13.93 2.19 3.31
CA GLY A 297 15.27 1.64 3.11
C GLY A 297 15.44 0.18 3.56
N THR A 298 14.34 -0.55 3.78
CA THR A 298 14.35 -1.97 4.18
C THR A 298 14.43 -2.93 3.00
N LEU A 299 14.09 -2.47 1.80
CA LEU A 299 14.20 -3.19 0.52
C LEU A 299 15.22 -2.47 -0.37
N LEU A 300 16.42 -3.02 -0.52
CA LEU A 300 17.48 -2.43 -1.34
C LEU A 300 17.79 -3.23 -2.60
N GLY A 301 17.12 -4.36 -2.81
CA GLY A 301 17.30 -5.24 -3.96
C GLY A 301 16.18 -6.25 -4.09
N LEU A 302 16.12 -6.90 -5.24
CA LEU A 302 15.12 -7.90 -5.58
C LEU A 302 15.71 -9.31 -5.51
N LYS A 303 14.83 -10.28 -5.24
CA LYS A 303 15.10 -11.69 -5.38
C LYS A 303 14.02 -12.30 -6.27
N PHE A 304 14.43 -12.93 -7.36
CA PHE A 304 13.55 -13.60 -8.32
C PHE A 304 13.23 -15.04 -7.89
N PRO A 305 12.17 -15.66 -8.46
CA PRO A 305 11.78 -17.05 -8.13
C PRO A 305 12.88 -18.10 -8.41
N ASP A 306 13.76 -17.86 -9.38
CA ASP A 306 14.91 -18.70 -9.71
C ASP A 306 16.11 -18.53 -8.76
N GLY A 307 16.02 -17.60 -7.81
CA GLY A 307 17.05 -17.28 -6.83
C GLY A 307 18.01 -16.17 -7.25
N THR A 308 17.92 -15.67 -8.48
CA THR A 308 18.68 -14.51 -8.96
C THR A 308 18.42 -13.30 -8.07
N ARG A 309 19.43 -12.46 -7.86
CA ARG A 309 19.35 -11.24 -7.05
C ARG A 309 19.79 -10.03 -7.88
N LEU A 310 19.13 -8.90 -7.67
CA LEU A 310 19.43 -7.64 -8.31
C LEU A 310 19.47 -6.54 -7.26
N ARG A 311 20.57 -5.79 -7.18
CA ARG A 311 20.64 -4.55 -6.40
C ARG A 311 19.92 -3.45 -7.17
N LEU A 312 19.05 -2.70 -6.50
CA LEU A 312 18.33 -1.59 -7.12
C LEU A 312 19.22 -0.34 -7.22
N ALA A 313 19.08 0.41 -8.31
CA ALA A 313 19.74 1.70 -8.47
C ALA A 313 19.20 2.69 -7.42
N PRO A 314 20.08 3.40 -6.68
CA PRO A 314 19.68 4.21 -5.54
C PRO A 314 18.84 5.44 -5.90
N GLU A 315 18.85 5.88 -7.16
CA GLU A 315 18.11 7.04 -7.67
C GLU A 315 16.63 6.76 -7.98
N LEU A 316 16.21 5.49 -7.90
CA LEU A 316 14.82 5.11 -8.18
C LEU A 316 13.86 5.75 -7.17
N ASN A 317 12.62 5.94 -7.61
CA ASN A 317 11.50 6.37 -6.75
C ASN A 317 10.68 5.18 -6.27
N CYS A 318 9.85 5.38 -5.24
CA CYS A 318 9.03 4.33 -4.64
C CYS A 318 8.05 3.70 -5.64
N GLY A 319 7.45 4.50 -6.51
CA GLY A 319 6.51 4.03 -7.52
C GLY A 319 7.12 3.03 -8.50
N THR A 320 8.31 3.32 -8.99
CA THR A 320 9.05 2.40 -9.87
C THR A 320 9.44 1.11 -9.14
N VAL A 321 9.92 1.22 -7.90
CA VAL A 321 10.32 0.03 -7.12
C VAL A 321 9.10 -0.83 -6.75
N ALA A 322 7.93 -0.25 -6.54
CA ALA A 322 6.68 -0.99 -6.35
C ALA A 322 6.41 -1.94 -7.54
N TRP A 323 6.53 -1.44 -8.77
CA TRP A 323 6.35 -2.26 -9.97
C TRP A 323 7.45 -3.31 -10.15
N MET A 324 8.70 -2.92 -9.93
CA MET A 324 9.85 -3.83 -10.00
C MET A 324 9.67 -4.99 -9.02
N TYR A 325 9.25 -4.71 -7.78
CA TYR A 325 9.01 -5.73 -6.77
C TYR A 325 7.82 -6.61 -7.12
N PHE A 326 6.70 -6.03 -7.58
CA PHE A 326 5.50 -6.77 -7.97
C PHE A 326 5.82 -7.87 -9.00
N PHE A 327 6.46 -7.51 -10.10
CA PHE A 327 6.80 -8.48 -11.14
C PHE A 327 7.87 -9.49 -10.71
N ALA A 328 8.82 -9.10 -9.86
CA ALA A 328 9.83 -10.02 -9.33
C ALA A 328 9.27 -11.13 -8.43
N GLN A 329 7.99 -11.02 -7.97
CA GLN A 329 7.36 -12.09 -7.19
C GLN A 329 7.01 -13.32 -8.01
N THR A 330 6.73 -13.16 -9.30
CA THR A 330 6.18 -14.22 -10.16
C THR A 330 7.00 -14.47 -11.43
N GLN A 331 7.90 -13.56 -11.82
CA GLN A 331 8.64 -13.60 -13.08
C GLN A 331 10.14 -13.82 -12.86
N ASN A 332 10.81 -14.48 -13.81
CA ASN A 332 12.27 -14.48 -13.92
C ASN A 332 12.75 -13.11 -14.45
N PHE A 333 14.06 -12.90 -14.45
CA PHE A 333 14.67 -11.62 -14.84
C PHE A 333 14.28 -11.17 -16.26
N ASP A 334 14.26 -12.09 -17.26
CA ASP A 334 13.96 -11.72 -18.64
C ASP A 334 12.50 -11.29 -18.83
N ALA A 335 11.55 -12.05 -18.26
CA ALA A 335 10.13 -11.69 -18.29
C ALA A 335 9.86 -10.39 -17.51
N TRP A 336 10.51 -10.21 -16.36
CA TRP A 336 10.48 -8.99 -15.56
C TRP A 336 10.97 -7.77 -16.35
N ASN A 337 12.09 -7.90 -17.06
CA ASN A 337 12.63 -6.84 -17.90
C ASN A 337 11.68 -6.46 -19.04
N GLN A 338 11.02 -7.45 -19.66
CA GLN A 338 9.99 -7.20 -20.67
C GLN A 338 8.78 -6.49 -20.09
N SER A 339 8.28 -6.91 -18.92
CA SER A 339 7.11 -6.31 -18.28
C SER A 339 7.34 -4.84 -17.88
N LEU A 340 8.59 -4.44 -17.66
CA LEU A 340 8.93 -3.07 -17.26
C LEU A 340 9.32 -2.16 -18.43
N TYR A 341 10.09 -2.67 -19.41
CA TYR A 341 10.81 -1.82 -20.35
C TYR A 341 10.48 -2.05 -21.83
N SER A 342 9.62 -3.04 -22.18
CA SER A 342 9.24 -3.25 -23.56
C SER A 342 8.10 -2.33 -24.02
N ASP A 343 7.90 -2.26 -25.34
CA ASP A 343 6.78 -1.53 -25.96
C ASP A 343 5.39 -2.10 -25.57
N SER A 344 5.34 -3.32 -25.02
CA SER A 344 4.14 -3.98 -24.48
C SER A 344 4.18 -4.11 -22.96
N SER A 345 4.88 -3.21 -22.26
CA SER A 345 5.01 -3.18 -20.82
C SER A 345 3.72 -2.75 -20.10
N LEU A 346 3.72 -2.87 -18.77
CA LEU A 346 2.64 -2.30 -17.96
C LEU A 346 2.52 -0.78 -18.15
N LEU A 347 3.65 -0.07 -18.32
CA LEU A 347 3.63 1.38 -18.59
C LEU A 347 2.89 1.68 -19.90
N ALA A 348 3.18 0.95 -20.98
CA ALA A 348 2.49 1.12 -22.26
C ALA A 348 0.98 0.85 -22.12
N THR A 349 0.58 -0.17 -21.35
CA THR A 349 -0.83 -0.45 -21.04
C THR A 349 -1.46 0.70 -20.26
N TYR A 350 -0.80 1.19 -19.21
CA TYR A 350 -1.29 2.31 -18.43
C TYR A 350 -1.47 3.58 -19.29
N GLU A 351 -0.46 3.90 -20.11
CA GLU A 351 -0.50 5.08 -21.00
C GLU A 351 -1.60 4.97 -22.07
N ALA A 352 -1.85 3.79 -22.58
CA ALA A 352 -2.95 3.54 -23.52
C ALA A 352 -4.33 3.73 -22.85
N MET A 353 -4.45 3.43 -21.56
CA MET A 353 -5.70 3.54 -20.81
C MET A 353 -5.96 4.96 -20.29
N PHE A 354 -4.95 5.63 -19.78
CA PHE A 354 -5.09 6.85 -18.96
C PHE A 354 -4.22 8.02 -19.42
N GLY A 355 -3.28 7.79 -20.34
CA GLY A 355 -2.26 8.76 -20.72
C GLY A 355 -1.01 8.69 -19.84
N ASN A 356 -0.08 9.62 -20.08
CA ASN A 356 1.23 9.62 -19.41
C ASN A 356 1.09 9.90 -17.90
N PRO A 357 1.54 8.98 -17.01
CA PRO A 357 1.36 9.11 -15.56
C PRO A 357 2.11 10.30 -14.95
N TRP A 358 3.25 10.70 -15.53
CA TRP A 358 4.00 11.86 -15.05
C TRP A 358 3.29 13.18 -15.35
N LEU A 359 2.61 13.27 -16.51
CA LEU A 359 1.77 14.43 -16.84
C LEU A 359 0.53 14.52 -15.96
N ILE A 360 -0.03 13.37 -15.56
CA ILE A 360 -1.14 13.34 -14.60
C ILE A 360 -0.64 13.82 -13.23
N ALA A 361 0.46 13.22 -12.71
CA ALA A 361 1.03 13.58 -11.42
C ALA A 361 1.39 15.07 -11.30
N GLN A 362 1.88 15.70 -12.38
CA GLN A 362 2.23 17.12 -12.40
C GLN A 362 1.03 18.09 -12.25
N GLN A 363 -0.20 17.60 -12.39
CA GLN A 363 -1.41 18.41 -12.18
C GLN A 363 -1.77 18.57 -10.70
N TYR A 364 -1.14 17.80 -9.82
CA TYR A 364 -1.37 17.79 -8.38
C TYR A 364 -0.12 18.24 -7.63
N ALA A 365 -0.30 18.69 -6.39
CA ALA A 365 0.83 19.01 -5.52
C ALA A 365 1.64 17.73 -5.18
N SER A 366 2.89 17.92 -4.80
CA SER A 366 3.73 16.83 -4.28
C SER A 366 3.05 16.11 -3.12
N LEU A 367 3.27 14.79 -3.01
CA LEU A 367 2.68 13.96 -1.97
C LEU A 367 2.95 14.51 -0.56
N PHE A 368 4.18 14.99 -0.33
CA PHE A 368 4.55 15.62 0.92
C PHE A 368 4.88 17.09 0.70
N THR A 369 4.29 17.92 1.55
CA THR A 369 4.66 19.35 1.59
C THR A 369 6.06 19.50 2.20
N PRO A 370 6.84 20.51 1.77
CA PRO A 370 8.08 20.84 2.44
C PRO A 370 7.84 21.05 3.94
N GLN A 371 8.71 20.46 4.78
CA GLN A 371 8.62 20.55 6.24
C GLN A 371 7.33 19.94 6.83
N LEU A 372 6.79 18.89 6.20
CA LEU A 372 5.64 18.17 6.75
C LEU A 372 5.90 17.77 8.20
N VAL A 373 4.97 18.14 9.07
CA VAL A 373 4.97 17.77 10.49
C VAL A 373 3.67 17.07 10.83
N GLN A 374 3.75 16.13 11.77
CA GLN A 374 2.55 15.53 12.32
C GLN A 374 1.83 16.56 13.21
N PRO A 375 0.50 16.73 13.04
CA PRO A 375 -0.29 17.54 13.98
C PRO A 375 -0.29 16.94 15.39
N GLU A 376 -0.73 17.73 16.38
CA GLU A 376 -0.88 17.23 17.75
C GLU A 376 -1.94 16.14 17.80
N LEU A 377 -1.57 14.98 18.36
CA LEU A 377 -2.46 13.84 18.54
C LEU A 377 -2.45 13.42 20.02
N ALA A 378 -3.62 13.10 20.57
CA ALA A 378 -3.77 12.53 21.91
C ALA A 378 -3.58 11.01 21.90
N LEU A 379 -3.58 10.38 23.08
CA LEU A 379 -3.74 8.93 23.20
C LEU A 379 -5.19 8.51 22.91
N PRO A 380 -5.43 7.31 22.33
CA PRO A 380 -6.75 6.89 21.79
C PRO A 380 -7.70 6.33 22.87
N PHE A 381 -7.61 6.75 24.13
CA PHE A 381 -8.44 6.25 25.24
C PHE A 381 -8.71 7.32 26.29
N GLU A 382 -9.77 7.11 27.07
CA GLU A 382 -10.24 8.06 28.08
C GLU A 382 -9.21 8.26 29.23
N PRO A 383 -9.10 9.47 29.81
CA PRO A 383 -8.23 9.73 30.96
C PRO A 383 -8.59 8.89 32.18
N GLY A 384 -7.57 8.52 32.98
CA GLY A 384 -7.74 7.81 34.25
C GLY A 384 -7.91 6.30 34.13
N VAL A 385 -7.93 5.74 32.90
CA VAL A 385 -7.93 4.31 32.66
C VAL A 385 -6.53 3.86 32.21
N ILE A 386 -6.02 2.76 32.78
CA ILE A 386 -4.73 2.19 32.40
C ILE A 386 -4.97 1.23 31.24
N TRP A 387 -4.39 1.53 30.08
CA TRP A 387 -4.38 0.65 28.91
C TRP A 387 -3.02 -0.02 28.77
N SER A 388 -2.94 -1.03 27.91
CA SER A 388 -1.69 -1.70 27.55
C SER A 388 -1.33 -1.37 26.12
N PHE A 389 -0.09 -0.92 25.89
CA PHE A 389 0.53 -0.86 24.57
C PHE A 389 0.87 -2.28 24.14
N THR A 390 -0.02 -2.91 23.37
CA THR A 390 0.09 -4.34 23.05
C THR A 390 0.97 -4.64 21.87
N SER A 391 1.01 -3.75 20.87
CA SER A 391 1.88 -3.94 19.71
C SER A 391 2.59 -2.65 19.33
N GLY A 392 3.91 -2.75 19.18
CA GLY A 392 4.76 -1.73 18.54
C GLY A 392 4.51 -1.64 17.03
N PRO A 393 5.33 -0.88 16.29
CA PRO A 393 5.14 -0.63 14.86
C PRO A 393 4.95 -1.91 14.05
N HIS A 394 3.81 -2.00 13.33
CA HIS A 394 3.43 -3.15 12.50
C HIS A 394 2.57 -2.70 11.30
N ALA A 395 2.14 -3.65 10.46
CA ALA A 395 1.42 -3.38 9.22
C ALA A 395 0.18 -2.50 9.44
N ALA A 396 0.03 -1.46 8.62
CA ALA A 396 -1.09 -0.53 8.68
C ALA A 396 -2.42 -1.18 8.30
N TRP A 397 -2.41 -2.06 7.29
CA TRP A 397 -3.59 -2.75 6.78
C TRP A 397 -3.20 -4.06 6.09
N GLY A 398 -3.78 -5.17 6.52
CA GLY A 398 -3.65 -6.46 5.84
C GLY A 398 -2.21 -6.85 5.50
N ALA A 399 -1.94 -7.06 4.22
CA ALA A 399 -0.63 -7.49 3.70
C ALA A 399 0.33 -6.33 3.37
N VAL A 400 -0.07 -5.06 3.56
CA VAL A 400 0.82 -3.91 3.34
C VAL A 400 1.89 -3.88 4.43
N GLN A 401 3.15 -4.03 4.03
CA GLN A 401 4.28 -4.26 4.95
C GLN A 401 4.79 -3.00 5.69
N VAL A 402 4.22 -1.82 5.41
CA VAL A 402 4.60 -0.60 6.14
C VAL A 402 4.25 -0.70 7.62
N ARG A 403 5.22 -0.45 8.49
CA ARG A 403 5.04 -0.50 9.95
C ARG A 403 4.44 0.81 10.47
N ALA A 404 3.18 1.12 10.06
CA ALA A 404 2.55 2.41 10.35
C ALA A 404 1.57 2.37 11.53
N ALA A 405 1.25 1.19 12.06
CA ALA A 405 0.25 1.03 13.10
C ALA A 405 0.82 0.72 14.48
N LEU A 406 0.01 1.02 15.50
CA LEU A 406 0.22 0.72 16.91
C LEU A 406 -1.05 0.15 17.51
N ASP A 407 -0.94 -0.78 18.48
CA ASP A 407 -2.11 -1.38 19.15
C ASP A 407 -2.16 -1.04 20.63
N PHE A 408 -3.38 -0.77 21.09
CA PHE A 408 -3.70 -0.52 22.50
C PHE A 408 -4.88 -1.37 22.94
N ALA A 409 -4.73 -2.10 24.06
CA ALA A 409 -5.80 -2.89 24.65
C ALA A 409 -6.28 -2.28 25.97
N PRO A 410 -7.61 -2.30 26.22
CA PRO A 410 -8.18 -1.89 27.48
C PRO A 410 -7.81 -2.88 28.60
N PRO A 411 -8.03 -2.52 29.89
CA PRO A 411 -7.89 -3.48 30.99
C PRO A 411 -8.91 -4.60 30.85
N MET A 412 -8.43 -5.86 30.88
CA MET A 412 -9.27 -7.05 30.68
C MET A 412 -8.96 -8.10 31.73
N ASP A 413 -10.01 -8.73 32.28
CA ASP A 413 -9.87 -9.83 33.28
C ASP A 413 -9.35 -11.14 32.66
N ALA A 414 -9.49 -11.31 31.33
CA ALA A 414 -9.05 -12.51 30.62
C ALA A 414 -8.73 -12.19 29.14
N PRO A 415 -7.80 -12.95 28.51
CA PRO A 415 -7.43 -12.76 27.12
C PRO A 415 -8.54 -13.16 26.14
N GLY A 416 -8.35 -12.80 24.85
CA GLY A 416 -9.24 -13.13 23.75
C GLY A 416 -10.20 -12.02 23.38
N CYS A 417 -11.09 -12.32 22.44
CA CYS A 417 -12.10 -11.40 21.91
C CYS A 417 -13.30 -11.31 22.87
N ARG A 418 -13.30 -10.32 23.72
CA ARG A 418 -14.35 -10.10 24.73
C ARG A 418 -14.91 -8.67 24.62
N PRO A 419 -16.23 -8.49 24.81
CA PRO A 419 -16.81 -7.15 24.92
C PRO A 419 -16.23 -6.38 26.11
N THR A 420 -16.04 -5.07 25.94
CA THR A 420 -15.67 -4.15 27.00
C THR A 420 -16.58 -2.92 26.96
N ASN A 421 -16.65 -2.18 28.08
CA ASN A 421 -17.32 -0.88 28.15
C ASN A 421 -16.34 0.29 28.02
N ASP A 422 -15.04 0.02 27.88
CA ASP A 422 -14.04 1.04 27.64
C ASP A 422 -14.20 1.65 26.24
N TRP A 423 -13.84 2.91 26.12
CA TRP A 423 -14.00 3.66 24.89
C TRP A 423 -12.65 3.95 24.23
N VAL A 424 -12.59 3.71 22.93
CA VAL A 424 -11.63 4.34 22.04
C VAL A 424 -12.12 5.76 21.77
N VAL A 425 -11.22 6.73 21.84
CA VAL A 425 -11.54 8.15 21.62
C VAL A 425 -10.74 8.73 20.47
N ALA A 426 -11.25 9.81 19.89
CA ALA A 426 -10.58 10.53 18.81
C ALA A 426 -9.26 11.13 19.32
N VAL A 427 -8.18 10.88 18.59
CA VAL A 427 -6.84 11.43 18.92
C VAL A 427 -6.68 12.87 18.42
N SER A 428 -7.58 13.34 17.54
CA SER A 428 -7.60 14.67 16.93
C SER A 428 -9.02 15.05 16.54
N PRO A 429 -9.32 16.34 16.34
CA PRO A 429 -10.54 16.77 15.66
C PRO A 429 -10.56 16.26 14.21
N GLY A 430 -11.75 16.08 13.65
CA GLY A 430 -11.94 15.74 12.23
C GLY A 430 -13.32 15.20 11.89
N LEU A 431 -13.53 14.96 10.62
CA LEU A 431 -14.77 14.40 10.05
C LEU A 431 -14.65 12.88 9.92
N VAL A 432 -15.62 12.13 10.41
CA VAL A 432 -15.68 10.67 10.18
C VAL A 432 -16.11 10.42 8.73
N VAL A 433 -15.18 9.97 7.89
CA VAL A 433 -15.42 9.72 6.46
C VAL A 433 -15.69 8.25 6.14
N ARG A 434 -15.30 7.34 7.05
CA ARG A 434 -15.57 5.90 6.92
C ARG A 434 -15.87 5.29 8.30
N SER A 435 -16.91 4.45 8.37
CA SER A 435 -17.29 3.73 9.60
C SER A 435 -18.00 2.42 9.22
N GLN A 436 -17.21 1.37 8.94
CA GLN A 436 -17.72 0.06 8.53
C GLN A 436 -16.73 -1.06 8.84
N ASN A 437 -17.21 -2.29 9.00
CA ASN A 437 -16.38 -3.51 9.14
C ASN A 437 -15.22 -3.37 10.14
N GLY A 438 -15.51 -2.81 11.33
CA GLY A 438 -14.52 -2.61 12.37
C GLY A 438 -13.55 -1.46 12.14
N ALA A 439 -13.63 -0.74 11.02
CA ALA A 439 -12.79 0.42 10.74
C ALA A 439 -13.55 1.73 10.89
N VAL A 440 -12.89 2.74 11.45
CA VAL A 440 -13.29 4.16 11.44
C VAL A 440 -12.13 4.98 10.90
N VAL A 441 -12.40 5.86 9.95
CA VAL A 441 -11.41 6.83 9.45
C VAL A 441 -11.90 8.24 9.77
N VAL A 442 -11.04 9.01 10.43
CA VAL A 442 -11.25 10.43 10.73
C VAL A 442 -10.34 11.24 9.83
N ASP A 443 -10.94 12.05 8.98
CA ASP A 443 -10.31 13.03 8.13
C ASP A 443 -10.11 14.33 8.91
N MET A 444 -8.86 14.76 9.08
CA MET A 444 -8.50 15.84 10.00
C MET A 444 -8.70 17.24 9.40
N ASP A 445 -8.64 17.40 8.08
CA ASP A 445 -8.90 18.71 7.45
C ASP A 445 -10.38 18.91 7.10
N GLY A 446 -11.18 17.83 7.16
CA GLY A 446 -12.64 17.89 7.08
C GLY A 446 -13.18 18.11 5.68
N ASP A 447 -12.40 17.88 4.62
CA ASP A 447 -12.83 18.01 3.23
C ASP A 447 -13.69 16.82 2.75
N GLY A 448 -13.72 15.74 3.52
CA GLY A 448 -14.54 14.55 3.28
C GLY A 448 -13.85 13.47 2.46
N ASP A 449 -12.54 13.60 2.20
CA ASP A 449 -11.78 12.66 1.37
C ASP A 449 -10.54 12.11 2.09
N GLU A 450 -10.47 10.79 2.28
CA GLU A 450 -9.32 10.17 2.93
C GLU A 450 -8.04 10.10 2.07
N ARG A 451 -8.07 10.67 0.84
CA ARG A 451 -6.93 10.78 -0.08
C ARG A 451 -6.16 12.09 0.07
N THR A 452 -6.71 13.05 0.82
CA THR A 452 -6.14 14.39 1.09
C THR A 452 -5.73 14.52 2.54
N GLY A 453 -4.77 15.38 2.82
CA GLY A 453 -4.38 15.75 4.19
C GLY A 453 -4.05 14.59 5.11
N TRP A 454 -4.16 14.86 6.42
CA TRP A 454 -3.97 13.86 7.45
C TRP A 454 -5.25 13.08 7.75
N ASN A 455 -5.16 11.77 7.77
CA ASN A 455 -6.24 10.87 8.12
C ASN A 455 -5.81 9.87 9.20
N ILE A 456 -6.68 9.60 10.17
CA ILE A 456 -6.46 8.64 11.24
C ILE A 456 -7.38 7.44 11.06
N LEU A 457 -6.78 6.25 10.94
CA LEU A 457 -7.50 4.98 10.96
C LEU A 457 -7.55 4.43 12.38
N TYR A 458 -8.75 4.01 12.80
CA TYR A 458 -8.99 3.16 13.96
C TYR A 458 -9.56 1.83 13.48
N MET A 459 -8.94 0.71 13.84
CA MET A 459 -9.48 -0.62 13.55
C MET A 459 -9.86 -1.38 14.81
N HIS A 460 -10.59 -2.46 14.59
CA HIS A 460 -11.17 -3.30 15.62
C HIS A 460 -12.18 -2.56 16.50
N ILE A 461 -12.93 -1.63 15.91
CA ILE A 461 -14.01 -0.92 16.58
C ILE A 461 -15.32 -1.69 16.40
N ALA A 462 -15.95 -2.04 17.53
CA ALA A 462 -17.21 -2.79 17.54
C ALA A 462 -18.31 -2.06 16.76
N THR A 463 -19.16 -2.79 16.07
CA THR A 463 -20.35 -2.23 15.37
C THR A 463 -21.27 -1.51 16.35
N LYS A 464 -21.44 -2.05 17.56
CA LYS A 464 -22.27 -1.44 18.60
C LYS A 464 -21.58 -0.20 19.18
N GLY A 465 -22.21 0.96 19.05
CA GLY A 465 -21.71 2.23 19.60
C GLY A 465 -20.64 2.90 18.77
N ARG A 466 -20.32 2.38 17.57
CA ARG A 466 -19.37 2.99 16.64
C ARG A 466 -19.94 4.29 16.07
N VAL A 467 -19.11 5.34 16.03
CA VAL A 467 -19.46 6.66 15.50
C VAL A 467 -19.87 6.56 14.02
N PRO A 468 -20.97 7.19 13.59
CA PRO A 468 -21.42 7.14 12.19
C PRO A 468 -20.60 8.08 11.29
N VAL A 469 -20.58 7.77 9.98
CA VAL A 469 -20.04 8.64 8.93
C VAL A 469 -20.76 10.00 8.94
N GLY A 470 -20.03 11.08 8.64
CA GLY A 470 -20.52 12.45 8.63
C GLY A 470 -20.53 13.12 10.02
N THR A 471 -20.11 12.41 11.07
CA THR A 471 -19.96 13.00 12.40
C THR A 471 -18.63 13.76 12.47
N TRP A 472 -18.67 15.04 12.89
CA TRP A 472 -17.48 15.76 13.34
C TRP A 472 -17.15 15.34 14.77
N VAL A 473 -15.90 14.99 15.03
CA VAL A 473 -15.40 14.62 16.36
C VAL A 473 -14.35 15.60 16.81
N GLU A 474 -14.34 15.90 18.11
CA GLU A 474 -13.26 16.63 18.78
C GLU A 474 -12.31 15.64 19.48
N THR A 475 -11.10 16.10 19.81
CA THR A 475 -10.14 15.26 20.57
C THR A 475 -10.77 14.78 21.88
N GLY A 476 -10.78 13.48 22.11
CA GLY A 476 -11.39 12.84 23.27
C GLY A 476 -12.84 12.39 23.07
N ASP A 477 -13.50 12.74 21.97
CA ASP A 477 -14.82 12.22 21.66
C ASP A 477 -14.81 10.71 21.37
N ARG A 478 -15.88 10.02 21.71
CA ARG A 478 -15.98 8.57 21.62
C ARG A 478 -16.11 8.09 20.17
N ILE A 479 -15.15 7.27 19.73
CA ILE A 479 -15.14 6.61 18.41
C ILE A 479 -15.95 5.30 18.44
N GLY A 480 -15.84 4.54 19.52
CA GLY A 480 -16.51 3.25 19.71
C GLY A 480 -15.79 2.39 20.73
N HIS A 481 -16.26 1.15 20.91
CA HIS A 481 -15.62 0.20 21.81
C HIS A 481 -14.56 -0.63 21.06
N PRO A 482 -13.39 -0.90 21.68
CA PRO A 482 -12.44 -1.83 21.07
C PRO A 482 -13.02 -3.23 21.02
N SER A 483 -12.66 -4.00 20.02
CA SER A 483 -13.17 -5.34 19.76
C SER A 483 -12.19 -6.22 18.99
N CYS A 484 -12.69 -7.24 18.28
CA CYS A 484 -11.96 -8.00 17.27
C CYS A 484 -12.62 -7.90 15.89
N GLU A 485 -13.52 -6.96 15.67
CA GLU A 485 -14.17 -6.76 14.38
C GLU A 485 -13.16 -6.18 13.36
N GLY A 486 -13.31 -6.53 12.12
CA GLY A 486 -12.48 -6.04 11.02
C GLY A 486 -11.03 -6.59 11.03
N GLY A 487 -10.73 -7.50 10.12
CA GLY A 487 -9.41 -8.11 10.00
C GLY A 487 -9.11 -9.20 11.05
N ALA A 488 -7.85 -9.66 11.06
CA ALA A 488 -7.39 -10.71 11.98
C ALA A 488 -7.00 -10.09 13.34
N SER A 489 -7.59 -10.63 14.42
CA SER A 489 -7.30 -10.21 15.79
C SER A 489 -7.30 -11.41 16.72
N THR A 490 -6.43 -11.43 17.73
CA THR A 490 -6.34 -12.47 18.75
C THR A 490 -6.93 -12.06 20.09
N GLY A 491 -7.29 -10.79 20.25
CA GLY A 491 -7.84 -10.24 21.49
C GLY A 491 -8.41 -8.85 21.29
N THR A 492 -9.25 -8.41 22.22
CA THR A 492 -9.88 -7.08 22.21
C THR A 492 -8.82 -5.98 22.31
N HIS A 493 -8.72 -5.13 21.27
CA HIS A 493 -7.81 -3.98 21.22
C HIS A 493 -8.31 -2.96 20.21
N THR A 494 -7.68 -1.81 20.14
CA THR A 494 -7.75 -0.88 19.01
C THR A 494 -6.40 -0.79 18.33
N HIS A 495 -6.44 -0.83 17.01
CA HIS A 495 -5.32 -0.62 16.12
C HIS A 495 -5.45 0.79 15.54
N ILE A 496 -4.39 1.59 15.59
CA ILE A 496 -4.39 2.96 15.10
C ILE A 496 -3.24 3.19 14.12
N ALA A 497 -3.56 3.80 12.98
CA ALA A 497 -2.58 4.18 11.95
C ALA A 497 -2.95 5.54 11.35
N ARG A 498 -2.03 6.11 10.57
CA ARG A 498 -2.24 7.44 9.94
C ARG A 498 -1.76 7.45 8.50
N LYS A 499 -2.48 8.24 7.69
CA LYS A 499 -2.12 8.55 6.29
C LYS A 499 -1.87 10.05 6.14
N TYR A 500 -1.10 10.42 5.13
CA TYR A 500 -1.04 11.77 4.59
C TYR A 500 -1.09 11.71 3.07
N ASN A 501 -2.02 12.42 2.45
CA ASN A 501 -2.29 12.38 1.02
C ASN A 501 -2.40 10.93 0.47
N GLY A 502 -3.08 10.06 1.22
CA GLY A 502 -3.24 8.63 0.91
C GLY A 502 -2.04 7.75 1.28
N GLU A 503 -0.83 8.28 1.48
CA GLU A 503 0.35 7.47 1.86
C GLU A 503 0.32 7.11 3.36
N TRP A 504 0.51 5.82 3.66
CA TRP A 504 0.69 5.38 5.05
C TRP A 504 2.00 5.93 5.61
N ILE A 505 1.93 6.59 6.76
CA ILE A 505 3.11 7.17 7.42
C ILE A 505 3.65 6.17 8.44
N PRO A 506 4.92 5.70 8.30
CA PRO A 506 5.54 4.79 9.26
C PRO A 506 5.42 5.29 10.69
N ALA A 507 5.19 4.37 11.64
CA ALA A 507 5.06 4.74 13.06
C ALA A 507 6.42 5.11 13.70
N ASP A 508 7.54 4.65 13.15
CA ASP A 508 8.90 5.12 13.48
C ASP A 508 9.53 5.79 12.24
N GLY A 509 10.67 6.44 12.38
CA GLY A 509 11.40 7.09 11.29
C GLY A 509 11.32 8.60 11.32
N PRO A 510 11.48 9.27 10.16
CA PRO A 510 11.58 10.73 10.05
C PRO A 510 10.37 11.48 10.61
N LEU A 511 9.18 10.88 10.48
CA LEU A 511 7.92 11.45 10.93
C LEU A 511 7.23 10.49 11.92
N ALA A 512 7.96 10.14 12.99
CA ALA A 512 7.51 9.15 13.97
C ALA A 512 6.14 9.48 14.60
N PHE A 513 5.33 8.44 14.83
CA PHE A 513 4.01 8.58 15.47
C PHE A 513 4.17 9.13 16.89
N ASN A 514 3.62 10.32 17.12
CA ASN A 514 3.64 11.01 18.41
C ASN A 514 2.21 11.13 18.94
N LEU A 515 1.91 10.44 20.02
CA LEU A 515 0.61 10.43 20.70
C LEU A 515 0.74 11.09 22.08
N GLY A 516 0.42 12.37 22.19
CA GLY A 516 0.51 13.12 23.45
C GLY A 516 1.92 13.23 24.02
N GLY A 517 2.93 13.32 23.15
CA GLY A 517 4.35 13.34 23.52
C GLY A 517 4.99 11.95 23.60
N TRP A 518 4.24 10.86 23.45
CA TRP A 518 4.76 9.50 23.34
C TRP A 518 5.16 9.23 21.90
N ILE A 519 6.46 9.11 21.65
CA ILE A 519 7.03 8.87 20.32
C ILE A 519 7.25 7.37 20.13
N ALA A 520 6.68 6.80 19.08
CA ALA A 520 6.84 5.40 18.75
C ALA A 520 8.26 5.09 18.22
N LYS A 521 8.77 3.94 18.61
CA LYS A 521 10.04 3.36 18.18
C LYS A 521 9.86 1.89 17.83
N ALA A 522 10.34 1.50 16.65
CA ALA A 522 10.31 0.11 16.18
C ALA A 522 11.46 -0.70 16.79
N ASP A 523 11.20 -1.99 17.05
CA ASP A 523 12.25 -3.02 17.23
C ASP A 523 12.55 -3.69 15.86
N SER A 524 13.51 -4.59 15.87
CA SER A 524 13.90 -5.39 14.69
C SER A 524 12.73 -6.20 14.11
N GLN A 525 11.80 -6.66 14.95
CA GLN A 525 10.63 -7.44 14.55
C GLN A 525 9.36 -6.61 14.56
N PRO A 526 8.41 -6.82 13.61
CA PRO A 526 7.07 -6.26 13.67
C PRO A 526 6.39 -6.59 15.02
N TYR A 527 5.47 -5.73 15.46
CA TYR A 527 4.73 -5.80 16.72
C TYR A 527 5.56 -5.51 17.97
N LEU A 528 6.90 -5.52 17.88
CA LEU A 528 7.77 -5.14 18.99
C LEU A 528 8.21 -3.68 18.85
N GLY A 529 8.33 -3.00 20.00
CA GLY A 529 8.75 -1.61 20.01
C GLY A 529 8.50 -0.92 21.35
N TRP A 530 8.67 0.38 21.33
CA TRP A 530 8.55 1.23 22.51
C TRP A 530 7.77 2.51 22.19
N LEU A 531 7.16 3.07 23.23
CA LEU A 531 6.74 4.47 23.28
C LEU A 531 7.66 5.20 24.26
N VAL A 532 8.21 6.33 23.83
CA VAL A 532 9.20 7.10 24.59
C VAL A 532 8.68 8.53 24.80
N LYS A 533 8.69 9.00 26.06
CA LYS A 533 8.32 10.38 26.42
C LYS A 533 9.28 10.91 27.48
N GLY A 534 10.25 11.74 27.07
CA GLY A 534 11.36 12.13 27.94
C GLY A 534 12.11 10.90 28.43
N ASP A 535 12.22 10.73 29.74
CA ASP A 535 12.89 9.57 30.37
C ASP A 535 11.95 8.36 30.56
N GLN A 536 10.68 8.50 30.22
CA GLN A 536 9.70 7.41 30.33
C GLN A 536 9.71 6.52 29.10
N VAL A 537 9.68 5.21 29.34
CA VAL A 537 9.64 4.19 28.28
C VAL A 537 8.55 3.17 28.58
N VAL A 538 7.67 2.93 27.61
CA VAL A 538 6.65 1.88 27.64
C VAL A 538 7.00 0.89 26.55
N LYS A 539 7.18 -0.40 26.93
CA LYS A 539 7.52 -1.48 25.98
C LYS A 539 6.26 -2.22 25.56
N SER A 540 6.13 -2.53 24.26
CA SER A 540 5.02 -3.33 23.74
C SER A 540 4.99 -4.73 24.36
N SER A 541 3.78 -5.24 24.65
CA SER A 541 3.57 -6.58 25.19
C SER A 541 2.26 -7.19 24.74
N LEU A 542 2.30 -8.21 23.91
CA LEU A 542 1.12 -8.94 23.41
C LEU A 542 0.22 -9.55 24.50
N VAL A 543 0.75 -9.68 25.72
CA VAL A 543 0.02 -10.18 26.89
C VAL A 543 -0.33 -9.11 27.92
N GLY A 544 -0.10 -7.83 27.62
CA GLY A 544 -0.42 -6.71 28.50
C GLY A 544 0.39 -6.70 29.80
N ALA A 545 1.69 -7.04 29.76
CA ALA A 545 2.55 -6.98 30.93
C ALA A 545 2.65 -5.56 31.50
N THR A 546 2.90 -5.40 32.79
CA THR A 546 2.98 -4.10 33.50
C THR A 546 3.91 -3.09 32.81
N ALA A 547 4.99 -3.55 32.13
CA ALA A 547 5.89 -2.70 31.36
C ALA A 547 5.27 -2.07 30.12
N SER A 548 4.09 -2.55 29.69
CA SER A 548 3.31 -1.99 28.57
C SER A 548 2.19 -1.05 29.01
N HIS A 549 2.00 -0.87 30.32
CA HIS A 549 0.94 0.00 30.85
C HIS A 549 1.18 1.46 30.49
N ILE A 550 0.14 2.10 29.97
CA ILE A 550 0.14 3.51 29.58
C ILE A 550 -1.21 4.13 29.99
N TRP A 551 -1.19 5.39 30.43
CA TRP A 551 -2.40 6.11 30.80
C TRP A 551 -2.25 7.61 30.56
N LEU A 552 -3.39 8.28 30.39
CA LEU A 552 -3.52 9.73 30.51
C LEU A 552 -3.75 10.09 31.99
N GLY A 553 -3.00 11.03 32.49
CA GLY A 553 -3.30 11.64 33.79
C GLY A 553 -4.74 12.19 33.80
N LYS A 554 -5.31 12.33 35.02
CA LYS A 554 -6.63 12.97 35.19
C LYS A 554 -6.57 14.45 34.89
#